data_3893419d77a7e5683656a6c63d9f9537
#
_entry.id   3893419d77a7e5683656a6c63d9f9537
#
_cell.length_a   1.000
_cell.length_b   1.000
_cell.length_c   1.000
_cell.angle_alpha   90.00
_cell.angle_beta   90.00
_cell.angle_gamma   90.00
#
_symmetry.space_group_name_H-M   'P 1'
#
loop_
_entity.id
_entity.type
_entity.pdbx_description
1 polymer ?
#
loop_
_entity_poly.entity_id
_entity_poly.type
_entity_poly.pdbx_seq_one_letter_code
_entity_poly.pdbx_strand_id
1 'polypeptide(L)'
;MGKQTVTVDPLAVAKACGVQFVREVDPFDLSASIATASEALQYPGPALIVMRQPCATLLKHTGSRMRFAVNSATCTNCGICIRKLGCPALVRKEGKVLINDSCTGCGICAQVCPSGSIAEVQAHEN
;
A
#
# COMPACT_ATOMS: atom_id res chain seq x y z
N MET A 1 13.46 -21.63 -3.93
CA MET A 1 13.49 -20.34 -4.64
C MET A 1 14.50 -20.46 -5.77
N GLY A 2 14.18 -19.88 -6.96
CA GLY A 2 15.06 -19.94 -8.13
C GLY A 2 16.40 -19.23 -7.93
N LYS A 3 17.36 -19.53 -8.79
CA LYS A 3 18.67 -18.81 -8.83
C LYS A 3 18.41 -17.35 -9.24
N GLN A 4 19.21 -16.43 -8.68
CA GLN A 4 19.23 -15.06 -9.16
C GLN A 4 19.63 -15.05 -10.65
N THR A 5 18.83 -14.36 -11.46
CA THR A 5 19.07 -14.19 -12.90
C THR A 5 19.33 -12.72 -13.19
N VAL A 6 19.64 -12.41 -14.46
CA VAL A 6 19.76 -11.02 -14.92
C VAL A 6 18.42 -10.31 -14.73
N THR A 7 18.46 -9.16 -14.07
CA THR A 7 17.27 -8.34 -13.84
C THR A 7 17.03 -7.45 -15.05
N VAL A 8 15.83 -7.51 -15.62
CA VAL A 8 15.38 -6.58 -16.66
C VAL A 8 14.77 -5.37 -15.99
N ASP A 9 15.24 -4.18 -16.31
CA ASP A 9 14.66 -2.93 -15.83
C ASP A 9 13.51 -2.48 -16.75
N PRO A 10 12.24 -2.56 -16.29
CA PRO A 10 11.09 -2.16 -17.09
C PRO A 10 11.10 -0.68 -17.48
N LEU A 11 11.71 0.19 -16.65
CA LEU A 11 11.83 1.62 -16.95
C LEU A 11 12.76 1.85 -18.14
N ALA A 12 13.91 1.15 -18.16
CA ALA A 12 14.87 1.23 -19.28
C ALA A 12 14.26 0.68 -20.58
N VAL A 13 13.55 -0.44 -20.51
CA VAL A 13 12.88 -1.03 -21.67
C VAL A 13 11.83 -0.07 -22.25
N ALA A 14 10.98 0.53 -21.41
CA ALA A 14 9.97 1.47 -21.87
C ALA A 14 10.57 2.70 -22.55
N LYS A 15 11.64 3.25 -21.98
CA LYS A 15 12.37 4.38 -22.59
C LYS A 15 12.97 3.98 -23.94
N ALA A 16 13.55 2.79 -24.07
CA ALA A 16 14.08 2.27 -25.33
C ALA A 16 12.97 2.09 -26.38
N CYS A 17 11.74 1.79 -25.98
CA CYS A 17 10.56 1.73 -26.85
C CYS A 17 9.96 3.11 -27.17
N GLY A 18 10.56 4.21 -26.72
CA GLY A 18 10.12 5.57 -27.02
C GLY A 18 9.05 6.13 -26.05
N VAL A 19 8.74 5.42 -24.95
CA VAL A 19 7.83 5.96 -23.91
C VAL A 19 8.55 7.06 -23.14
N GLN A 20 8.03 8.29 -23.23
CA GLN A 20 8.64 9.46 -22.59
C GLN A 20 8.17 9.66 -21.15
N PHE A 21 6.90 9.39 -20.87
CA PHE A 21 6.40 9.44 -19.49
C PHE A 21 6.68 8.11 -18.81
N VAL A 22 7.74 8.07 -18.01
CA VAL A 22 8.14 6.87 -17.26
C VAL A 22 8.40 7.27 -15.83
N ARG A 23 7.66 6.69 -14.88
CA ARG A 23 7.74 6.98 -13.44
C ARG A 23 7.84 5.69 -12.63
N GLU A 24 8.50 5.80 -11.49
CA GLU A 24 8.49 4.76 -10.44
C GLU A 24 7.90 5.35 -9.18
N VAL A 25 7.04 4.61 -8.48
CA VAL A 25 6.38 5.04 -7.26
C VAL A 25 6.23 3.87 -6.29
N ASP A 26 6.33 4.16 -5.00
CA ASP A 26 5.99 3.22 -3.95
C ASP A 26 4.45 3.09 -3.85
N PRO A 27 3.85 1.90 -4.09
CA PRO A 27 2.41 1.70 -3.96
C PRO A 27 1.89 1.90 -2.53
N PHE A 28 2.76 1.91 -1.52
CA PHE A 28 2.36 2.18 -0.13
C PHE A 28 2.35 3.66 0.22
N ASP A 29 2.88 4.53 -0.64
CA ASP A 29 2.61 5.97 -0.60
C ASP A 29 1.40 6.28 -1.50
N LEU A 30 0.23 6.36 -0.86
CA LEU A 30 -1.04 6.57 -1.57
C LEU A 30 -1.09 7.95 -2.24
N SER A 31 -0.55 8.97 -1.59
CA SER A 31 -0.53 10.33 -2.11
C SER A 31 0.31 10.44 -3.38
N ALA A 32 1.54 9.93 -3.34
CA ALA A 32 2.43 9.89 -4.48
C ALA A 32 1.85 9.04 -5.62
N SER A 33 1.25 7.89 -5.29
CA SER A 33 0.62 7.01 -6.28
C SER A 33 -0.54 7.68 -7.01
N ILE A 34 -1.42 8.39 -6.29
CA ILE A 34 -2.54 9.13 -6.89
C ILE A 34 -2.04 10.29 -7.74
N ALA A 35 -1.07 11.07 -7.25
CA ALA A 35 -0.49 12.18 -7.99
C ALA A 35 0.13 11.69 -9.31
N THR A 36 0.97 10.65 -9.25
CA THR A 36 1.62 10.07 -10.43
C THR A 36 0.61 9.51 -11.44
N ALA A 37 -0.44 8.84 -10.97
CA ALA A 37 -1.50 8.35 -11.84
C ALA A 37 -2.26 9.51 -12.50
N SER A 38 -2.53 10.60 -11.76
CA SER A 38 -3.20 11.78 -12.29
C SER A 38 -2.36 12.48 -13.36
N GLU A 39 -1.05 12.60 -13.16
CA GLU A 39 -0.12 13.13 -14.17
C GLU A 39 -0.11 12.25 -15.44
N ALA A 40 -0.05 10.94 -15.27
CA ALA A 40 -0.07 10.00 -16.39
C ALA A 40 -1.35 10.08 -17.22
N LEU A 41 -2.50 10.28 -16.58
CA LEU A 41 -3.79 10.45 -17.27
C LEU A 41 -3.89 11.76 -18.07
N GLN A 42 -3.13 12.78 -17.70
CA GLN A 42 -3.08 14.07 -18.41
C GLN A 42 -2.02 14.08 -19.52
N TYR A 43 -1.12 13.09 -19.54
CA TYR A 43 -0.05 13.03 -20.52
C TYR A 43 -0.59 12.62 -21.91
N PRO A 44 -0.27 13.38 -22.99
CA PRO A 44 -0.82 13.14 -24.33
C PRO A 44 -0.10 12.03 -25.09
N GLY A 45 0.22 10.92 -24.45
CA GLY A 45 0.96 9.81 -25.06
C GLY A 45 1.01 8.57 -24.20
N PRO A 46 1.76 7.56 -24.59
CA PRO A 46 1.94 6.37 -23.78
C PRO A 46 2.67 6.72 -22.47
N ALA A 47 2.14 6.26 -21.35
CA ALA A 47 2.71 6.46 -20.04
C ALA A 47 2.96 5.11 -19.35
N LEU A 48 4.09 4.98 -18.68
CA LEU A 48 4.42 3.84 -17.83
C LEU A 48 4.60 4.31 -16.38
N ILE A 49 3.91 3.64 -15.48
CA ILE A 49 4.13 3.75 -14.03
C ILE A 49 4.52 2.38 -13.52
N VAL A 50 5.70 2.28 -12.91
CA VAL A 50 6.15 1.06 -12.22
C VAL A 50 5.91 1.26 -10.74
N MET A 51 5.03 0.46 -10.17
CA MET A 51 4.80 0.41 -8.73
C MET A 51 5.74 -0.62 -8.13
N ARG A 52 6.77 -0.16 -7.41
CA ARG A 52 7.83 -1.02 -6.89
C ARG A 52 7.82 -1.04 -5.37
N GLN A 53 7.58 -2.22 -4.82
CA GLN A 53 7.67 -2.51 -3.40
C GLN A 53 7.97 -4.01 -3.20
N PRO A 54 8.77 -4.39 -2.21
CA PRO A 54 8.93 -5.78 -1.85
C PRO A 54 7.59 -6.43 -1.50
N CYS A 55 7.43 -7.69 -1.88
CA CYS A 55 6.19 -8.42 -1.59
C CYS A 55 5.95 -8.49 -0.07
N ALA A 56 4.79 -8.00 0.38
CA ALA A 56 4.44 -7.96 1.80
C ALA A 56 4.49 -9.34 2.49
N THR A 57 4.28 -10.42 1.74
CA THR A 57 4.42 -11.79 2.27
C THR A 57 5.87 -12.18 2.53
N LEU A 58 6.83 -11.63 1.78
CA LEU A 58 8.26 -11.86 2.01
C LEU A 58 8.77 -11.08 3.22
N LEU A 59 8.22 -9.90 3.49
CA LEU A 59 8.56 -9.08 4.65
C LEU A 59 8.14 -9.72 5.98
N LYS A 60 7.25 -10.69 5.97
CA LYS A 60 6.80 -11.42 7.16
C LYS A 60 7.94 -12.15 7.91
N HIS A 61 9.03 -12.40 7.25
CA HIS A 61 10.15 -13.22 7.80
C HIS A 61 11.30 -12.38 8.38
N THR A 62 11.28 -11.05 8.30
CA THR A 62 12.40 -10.20 8.74
C THR A 62 12.24 -9.59 10.14
N GLY A 63 11.35 -10.11 10.97
CA GLY A 63 11.34 -9.90 12.43
C GLY A 63 10.73 -8.58 12.93
N SER A 64 10.64 -7.52 12.15
CA SER A 64 10.02 -6.25 12.58
C SER A 64 8.72 -6.03 11.81
N ARG A 65 7.59 -6.48 12.38
CA ARG A 65 6.27 -6.19 11.83
C ARG A 65 5.77 -4.87 12.36
N MET A 66 5.69 -3.88 11.52
CA MET A 66 4.79 -2.76 11.77
C MET A 66 3.36 -3.31 11.79
N ARG A 67 2.62 -3.06 12.83
CA ARG A 67 1.20 -3.39 12.93
C ARG A 67 0.40 -2.10 13.04
N PHE A 68 -0.81 -2.14 12.54
CA PHE A 68 -1.74 -1.03 12.67
C PHE A 68 -2.93 -1.46 13.54
N ALA A 69 -3.43 -0.52 14.33
CA ALA A 69 -4.63 -0.74 15.14
C ALA A 69 -5.61 0.42 14.97
N VAL A 70 -6.88 0.12 15.21
CA VAL A 70 -7.94 1.13 15.19
C VAL A 70 -8.16 1.63 16.62
N ASN A 71 -8.00 2.94 16.82
CA ASN A 71 -8.39 3.57 18.07
C ASN A 71 -9.92 3.71 18.10
N SER A 72 -10.58 2.91 18.93
CA SER A 72 -12.04 2.87 19.06
C SER A 72 -12.64 4.17 19.61
N ALA A 73 -11.87 4.98 20.34
CA ALA A 73 -12.35 6.24 20.90
C ALA A 73 -12.49 7.35 19.84
N THR A 74 -11.61 7.32 18.83
CA THR A 74 -11.61 8.33 17.73
C THR A 74 -12.25 7.82 16.45
N CYS A 75 -12.48 6.51 16.33
CA CYS A 75 -13.06 5.91 15.15
C CYS A 75 -14.55 6.24 15.03
N THR A 76 -14.91 6.96 13.97
CA THR A 76 -16.31 7.31 13.64
C THR A 76 -17.12 6.14 13.06
N ASN A 77 -16.50 4.99 12.91
CA ASN A 77 -17.10 3.76 12.33
C ASN A 77 -17.71 3.94 10.92
N CYS A 78 -17.22 4.91 10.16
CA CYS A 78 -17.71 5.23 8.82
C CYS A 78 -17.49 4.11 7.78
N GLY A 79 -16.57 3.18 8.03
CA GLY A 79 -16.26 2.02 7.19
C GLY A 79 -15.59 2.36 5.86
N ILE A 80 -15.08 3.58 5.67
CA ILE A 80 -14.39 4.01 4.45
C ILE A 80 -13.16 3.10 4.19
N CYS A 81 -12.37 2.83 5.22
CA CYS A 81 -11.20 1.95 5.13
C CYS A 81 -11.56 0.55 4.60
N ILE A 82 -12.70 -0.03 5.01
CA ILE A 82 -13.14 -1.34 4.53
C ILE A 82 -13.59 -1.24 3.06
N ARG A 83 -14.47 -0.28 2.74
CA ARG A 83 -15.07 -0.17 1.39
C ARG A 83 -14.07 0.24 0.31
N LYS A 84 -13.08 1.07 0.64
CA LYS A 84 -12.12 1.59 -0.33
C LYS A 84 -10.95 0.66 -0.56
N LEU A 85 -10.53 -0.11 0.44
CA LEU A 85 -9.32 -0.92 0.34
C LEU A 85 -9.58 -2.40 0.05
N GLY A 86 -10.74 -2.94 0.43
CA GLY A 86 -10.99 -4.38 0.32
C GLY A 86 -9.95 -5.25 1.06
N CYS A 87 -9.29 -4.69 2.06
CA CYS A 87 -8.21 -5.36 2.78
C CYS A 87 -8.77 -6.48 3.67
N PRO A 88 -8.27 -7.72 3.58
CA PRO A 88 -8.76 -8.86 4.38
C PRO A 88 -8.49 -8.70 5.88
N ALA A 89 -7.55 -7.83 6.26
CA ALA A 89 -7.27 -7.54 7.66
C ALA A 89 -8.27 -6.58 8.30
N LEU A 90 -8.98 -5.76 7.51
CA LEU A 90 -9.97 -4.82 7.98
C LEU A 90 -11.34 -5.50 8.07
N VAL A 91 -11.80 -5.75 9.27
CA VAL A 91 -13.07 -6.42 9.53
C VAL A 91 -14.01 -5.56 10.37
N ARG A 92 -15.31 -5.83 10.25
CA ARG A 92 -16.32 -5.27 11.16
C ARG A 92 -16.83 -6.36 12.07
N LYS A 93 -16.64 -6.20 13.38
CA LYS A 93 -17.13 -7.12 14.40
C LYS A 93 -17.90 -6.32 15.44
N GLU A 94 -19.10 -6.75 15.79
CA GLU A 94 -19.97 -6.10 16.78
C GLU A 94 -20.17 -4.60 16.53
N GLY A 95 -20.34 -4.24 15.25
CA GLY A 95 -20.52 -2.85 14.84
C GLY A 95 -19.25 -1.99 14.83
N LYS A 96 -18.08 -2.52 15.20
CA LYS A 96 -16.80 -1.79 15.25
C LYS A 96 -15.84 -2.26 14.17
N VAL A 97 -15.03 -1.33 13.65
CA VAL A 97 -13.96 -1.65 12.71
C VAL A 97 -12.73 -2.10 13.49
N LEU A 98 -12.16 -3.23 13.11
CA LEU A 98 -10.97 -3.81 13.73
C LEU A 98 -9.97 -4.22 12.64
N ILE A 99 -8.71 -4.35 13.04
CA ILE A 99 -7.63 -4.93 12.22
C ILE A 99 -7.24 -6.26 12.85
N ASN A 100 -7.32 -7.34 12.06
CA ASN A 100 -6.97 -8.69 12.52
C ASN A 100 -5.51 -9.06 12.19
N ASP A 101 -5.10 -10.28 12.56
CA ASP A 101 -3.73 -10.79 12.39
C ASP A 101 -3.27 -10.99 10.95
N SER A 102 -4.17 -10.86 9.97
CA SER A 102 -3.81 -10.87 8.55
C SER A 102 -3.15 -9.56 8.09
N CYS A 103 -3.02 -8.57 8.98
CA CYS A 103 -2.37 -7.30 8.68
C CYS A 103 -0.92 -7.51 8.28
N THR A 104 -0.53 -6.95 7.12
CA THR A 104 0.84 -6.98 6.60
C THR A 104 1.66 -5.75 6.97
N GLY A 105 1.05 -4.75 7.63
CA GLY A 105 1.75 -3.54 8.05
C GLY A 105 1.98 -2.51 6.94
N CYS A 106 1.26 -2.56 5.83
CA CYS A 106 1.49 -1.64 4.69
C CYS A 106 1.10 -0.18 4.94
N GLY A 107 0.33 0.14 5.98
CA GLY A 107 -0.02 1.51 6.36
C GLY A 107 -1.06 2.24 5.49
N ILE A 108 -1.53 1.66 4.39
CA ILE A 108 -2.49 2.32 3.49
C ILE A 108 -3.80 2.67 4.21
N CYS A 109 -4.25 1.81 5.13
CA CYS A 109 -5.49 2.07 5.89
C CYS A 109 -5.40 3.32 6.79
N ALA A 110 -4.23 3.64 7.30
CA ALA A 110 -4.01 4.88 8.06
C ALA A 110 -4.14 6.11 7.15
N GLN A 111 -3.60 6.07 5.95
CA GLN A 111 -3.67 7.16 4.97
C GLN A 111 -5.09 7.41 4.45
N VAL A 112 -5.94 6.39 4.43
CA VAL A 112 -7.34 6.48 3.96
C VAL A 112 -8.30 6.89 5.08
N CYS A 113 -7.89 6.81 6.34
CA CYS A 113 -8.77 7.07 7.49
C CYS A 113 -9.01 8.58 7.66
N PRO A 114 -10.25 9.10 7.45
CA PRO A 114 -10.49 10.53 7.53
C PRO A 114 -10.44 11.08 8.96
N SER A 115 -10.63 10.23 9.97
CA SER A 115 -10.53 10.61 11.38
C SER A 115 -9.16 10.37 12.00
N GLY A 116 -8.17 9.87 11.21
CA GLY A 116 -6.86 9.52 11.73
C GLY A 116 -6.86 8.45 12.82
N SER A 117 -7.92 7.65 12.89
CA SER A 117 -8.09 6.66 13.97
C SER A 117 -7.29 5.38 13.80
N ILE A 118 -6.57 5.24 12.70
CA ILE A 118 -5.72 4.08 12.43
C ILE A 118 -4.27 4.51 12.55
N ALA A 119 -3.55 3.92 13.48
CA ALA A 119 -2.15 4.26 13.73
C ALA A 119 -1.30 3.00 13.86
N GLU A 120 -0.01 3.19 13.66
CA GLU A 120 1.00 2.17 13.92
C GLU A 120 1.05 1.83 15.41
N VAL A 121 1.18 0.54 15.70
CA VAL A 121 1.39 0.02 17.06
C VAL A 121 2.60 -0.89 17.06
N GLN A 122 3.39 -0.83 18.13
CA GLN A 122 4.49 -1.77 18.32
C GLN A 122 3.91 -3.18 18.48
N ALA A 123 4.46 -4.14 17.75
CA ALA A 123 4.13 -5.54 17.97
C ALA A 123 4.69 -5.94 19.36
N HIS A 124 3.82 -6.09 20.34
CA HIS A 124 4.21 -6.79 21.55
C HIS A 124 4.45 -8.25 21.16
N GLU A 125 5.71 -8.70 21.26
CA GLU A 125 6.02 -10.13 21.27
C GLU A 125 5.35 -10.73 22.53
N ASN A 126 4.44 -11.66 22.32
CA ASN A 126 3.98 -12.63 23.31
C ASN A 126 4.69 -13.94 23.04
#